data_47fc1f733e3fda4d61616616e5eaed73
#
_entry.id   47fc1f733e3fda4d61616616e5eaed73
#
_cell.length_a   1.000
_cell.length_b   1.000
_cell.length_c   1.000
_cell.angle_alpha   90.00
_cell.angle_beta   90.00
_cell.angle_gamma   90.00
#
_symmetry.space_group_name_H-M   'P 1'
#
loop_
_entity.id
_entity.type
_entity.pdbx_description
1 polymer ?
#
loop_
_entity_poly.entity_id
_entity_poly.type
_entity_poly.pdbx_seq_one_letter_code
_entity_poly.pdbx_strand_id
1 'polypeptide(L)'
;MSVRNKFLIILGVIFSAALTYYFVSTPSNKDLILIGTVDSNQVIVSPQIGGRLAKLLVDEGTPVKQGDLIAALDPSELEAEASAAAATIDSMKSKVAETHSTLEATQGSTSSGVTNAQARLESARAQLLQAEATLVRTESDSRRTIELANQGVASDQDKVQAQSNLAAQKALVQSLQQQVSAAEADLNTAIANTHQAHAAQSTVESTRAQLTNAEELLKQSEVRLGYTKIYAPITGTVSVRAAREGEVLALGQPIVTIVDLNDTWVRAAVPETESDHIGLGDTLRIRLPGGTVTPGKVFFKSAEADFATQRDVSRRKRDIRTIVLKVRLENPKGAYVPGMTAEVLVSPQQLRTDASAEPRP
;
A
#
# COMPACT_ATOMS: atom_id res chain seq x y z
N MET A 1 101.96 -15.49 -6.92
CA MET A 1 100.68 -15.23 -7.58
C MET A 1 100.83 -14.06 -8.53
N SER A 2 100.56 -14.28 -9.80
CA SER A 2 100.75 -13.25 -10.84
C SER A 2 99.76 -12.11 -10.63
N VAL A 3 100.15 -10.88 -10.95
CA VAL A 3 99.33 -9.64 -10.81
C VAL A 3 97.95 -9.83 -11.47
N ARG A 4 97.88 -10.62 -12.54
CA ARG A 4 96.67 -10.99 -13.26
C ARG A 4 95.69 -11.77 -12.41
N ASN A 5 96.13 -12.65 -11.52
CA ASN A 5 95.21 -13.44 -10.65
C ASN A 5 94.66 -12.59 -9.52
N LYS A 6 95.38 -11.61 -8.99
CA LYS A 6 94.96 -10.64 -7.97
C LYS A 6 93.85 -9.74 -8.54
N PHE A 7 94.02 -9.30 -9.78
CA PHE A 7 93.02 -8.48 -10.48
C PHE A 7 91.72 -9.21 -10.72
N LEU A 8 91.76 -10.49 -11.15
CA LEU A 8 90.59 -11.30 -11.31
C LEU A 8 89.85 -11.58 -10.02
N ILE A 9 90.50 -11.74 -8.89
CA ILE A 9 89.87 -11.92 -7.59
C ILE A 9 89.18 -10.64 -7.14
N ILE A 10 89.82 -9.50 -7.31
CA ILE A 10 89.21 -8.19 -6.97
C ILE A 10 88.03 -7.92 -7.82
N LEU A 11 88.04 -8.20 -9.13
CA LEU A 11 86.90 -8.06 -10.04
C LEU A 11 85.77 -8.98 -9.66
N GLY A 12 86.03 -10.25 -9.25
CA GLY A 12 85.08 -11.19 -8.75
C GLY A 12 84.38 -10.75 -7.47
N VAL A 13 85.16 -10.15 -6.54
CA VAL A 13 84.60 -9.61 -5.28
C VAL A 13 83.68 -8.39 -5.56
N ILE A 14 84.13 -7.48 -6.45
CA ILE A 14 83.31 -6.32 -6.85
C ILE A 14 82.05 -6.76 -7.54
N PHE A 15 82.12 -7.74 -8.43
CA PHE A 15 80.95 -8.29 -9.12
C PHE A 15 79.98 -8.99 -8.16
N SER A 16 80.48 -9.81 -7.23
CA SER A 16 79.68 -10.43 -6.17
C SER A 16 79.07 -9.41 -5.24
N ALA A 17 79.73 -8.34 -4.85
CA ALA A 17 79.20 -7.24 -4.05
C ALA A 17 78.15 -6.43 -4.83
N ALA A 18 78.37 -6.17 -6.11
CA ALA A 18 77.37 -5.52 -6.97
C ALA A 18 76.15 -6.38 -7.17
N LEU A 19 76.28 -7.73 -7.33
CA LEU A 19 75.20 -8.65 -7.47
C LEU A 19 74.36 -8.76 -6.17
N THR A 20 75.05 -8.85 -5.01
CA THR A 20 74.37 -8.83 -3.70
C THR A 20 73.65 -7.50 -3.45
N TYR A 21 74.33 -6.36 -3.76
CA TYR A 21 73.71 -5.05 -3.68
C TYR A 21 72.51 -4.92 -4.61
N TYR A 22 72.54 -5.45 -5.83
CA TYR A 22 71.45 -5.48 -6.75
C TYR A 22 70.27 -6.32 -6.21
N PHE A 23 70.53 -7.50 -5.67
CA PHE A 23 69.49 -8.38 -5.07
C PHE A 23 68.89 -7.81 -3.77
N VAL A 24 69.68 -7.13 -2.95
CA VAL A 24 69.23 -6.53 -1.69
C VAL A 24 68.57 -5.17 -1.92
N SER A 25 68.99 -4.43 -2.97
CA SER A 25 68.48 -3.08 -3.26
C SER A 25 67.27 -3.06 -4.20
N THR A 26 66.88 -4.18 -4.78
CA THR A 26 65.58 -4.26 -5.54
C THR A 26 64.44 -4.35 -4.55
N PRO A 27 63.73 -3.25 -4.24
CA PRO A 27 62.52 -3.32 -3.40
C PRO A 27 61.41 -4.02 -4.25
N SER A 28 61.32 -5.31 -4.04
CA SER A 28 60.26 -6.15 -4.68
C SER A 28 58.87 -5.96 -4.03
N ASN A 29 58.69 -4.88 -3.28
CA ASN A 29 57.43 -4.64 -2.53
C ASN A 29 56.81 -3.29 -2.95
N LYS A 30 56.34 -3.20 -4.19
CA LYS A 30 55.46 -2.08 -4.56
C LYS A 30 54.02 -2.48 -4.29
N ASP A 31 53.32 -1.67 -3.48
CA ASP A 31 51.87 -1.77 -3.33
C ASP A 31 51.25 -1.72 -4.73
N LEU A 32 50.24 -2.58 -4.97
CA LEU A 32 49.42 -2.46 -6.14
C LEU A 32 48.50 -1.25 -5.93
N ILE A 33 48.63 -0.25 -6.80
CA ILE A 33 47.81 0.97 -6.74
C ILE A 33 46.68 0.84 -7.74
N LEU A 34 45.42 0.79 -7.20
CA LEU A 34 44.22 0.80 -7.98
C LEU A 34 43.63 2.21 -7.97
N ILE A 35 43.49 2.79 -9.14
CA ILE A 35 42.85 4.10 -9.26
C ILE A 35 41.32 3.88 -9.19
N GLY A 36 40.67 4.64 -8.31
CA GLY A 36 39.24 4.60 -8.11
C GLY A 36 38.63 5.99 -7.98
N THR A 37 37.33 6.03 -7.90
CA THR A 37 36.56 7.25 -7.64
C THR A 37 35.74 7.08 -6.37
N VAL A 38 35.64 8.13 -5.58
CA VAL A 38 34.71 8.20 -4.46
C VAL A 38 33.30 8.25 -5.04
N ASP A 39 32.42 7.45 -4.49
CA ASP A 39 31.00 7.37 -4.83
C ASP A 39 30.18 7.34 -3.54
N SER A 40 28.89 7.59 -3.59
CA SER A 40 28.00 7.54 -2.44
C SER A 40 26.57 7.19 -2.85
N ASN A 41 25.75 6.90 -1.85
CA ASN A 41 24.33 6.73 -2.10
C ASN A 41 23.69 8.07 -2.47
N GLN A 42 23.03 8.11 -3.63
CA GLN A 42 22.36 9.31 -4.13
C GLN A 42 20.93 8.97 -4.55
N VAL A 43 20.00 9.87 -4.24
CA VAL A 43 18.59 9.75 -4.59
C VAL A 43 18.15 10.98 -5.37
N ILE A 44 17.55 10.74 -6.51
CA ILE A 44 16.91 11.78 -7.32
C ILE A 44 15.50 11.96 -6.78
N VAL A 45 15.19 13.16 -6.31
CA VAL A 45 13.86 13.53 -5.83
C VAL A 45 13.07 14.09 -6.99
N SER A 46 11.92 13.49 -7.26
CA SER A 46 11.01 13.88 -8.34
C SER A 46 9.56 13.86 -7.84
N PRO A 47 8.66 14.65 -8.45
CA PRO A 47 7.26 14.72 -8.07
C PRO A 47 6.51 13.45 -8.50
N GLN A 48 5.53 13.03 -7.70
CA GLN A 48 4.62 11.92 -7.99
C GLN A 48 3.40 12.34 -8.83
N ILE A 49 3.24 13.65 -9.07
CA ILE A 49 2.20 14.24 -9.91
C ILE A 49 2.81 15.38 -10.72
N GLY A 50 2.26 15.68 -11.89
CA GLY A 50 2.62 16.87 -12.65
C GLY A 50 2.01 18.12 -12.03
N GLY A 51 2.70 19.26 -12.15
CA GLY A 51 2.19 20.55 -11.67
C GLY A 51 3.24 21.65 -11.71
N ARG A 52 2.82 22.88 -11.41
CA ARG A 52 3.74 24.01 -11.29
C ARG A 52 4.48 23.95 -9.96
N LEU A 53 5.79 24.10 -9.97
CA LEU A 53 6.60 24.25 -8.77
C LEU A 53 6.35 25.63 -8.14
N ALA A 54 5.57 25.67 -7.06
CA ALA A 54 5.23 26.93 -6.38
C ALA A 54 6.39 27.42 -5.51
N LYS A 55 7.06 26.51 -4.79
CA LYS A 55 8.19 26.83 -3.91
C LYS A 55 9.24 25.72 -3.92
N LEU A 56 10.49 26.14 -3.84
CA LEU A 56 11.64 25.26 -3.62
C LEU A 56 12.37 25.77 -2.37
N LEU A 57 12.40 24.97 -1.30
CA LEU A 57 12.87 25.38 0.03
C LEU A 57 14.36 25.08 0.26
N VAL A 58 15.02 24.44 -0.70
CA VAL A 58 16.40 24.01 -0.60
C VAL A 58 17.20 24.44 -1.83
N ASP A 59 18.48 24.74 -1.63
CA ASP A 59 19.45 25.04 -2.67
C ASP A 59 20.59 24.03 -2.67
N GLU A 60 21.44 24.09 -3.71
CA GLU A 60 22.66 23.28 -3.78
C GLU A 60 23.55 23.52 -2.55
N GLY A 61 24.05 22.44 -1.97
CA GLY A 61 24.83 22.47 -0.74
C GLY A 61 24.02 22.47 0.56
N THR A 62 22.69 22.58 0.50
CA THR A 62 21.83 22.57 1.70
C THR A 62 21.79 21.17 2.32
N PRO A 63 22.10 21.02 3.63
CA PRO A 63 21.88 19.76 4.33
C PRO A 63 20.41 19.56 4.61
N VAL A 64 19.90 18.35 4.37
CA VAL A 64 18.50 17.95 4.59
C VAL A 64 18.43 16.66 5.38
N LYS A 65 17.41 16.52 6.21
CA LYS A 65 17.07 15.28 6.91
C LYS A 65 15.92 14.56 6.21
N GLN A 66 15.89 13.26 6.36
CA GLN A 66 14.75 12.48 5.89
C GLN A 66 13.43 13.03 6.47
N GLY A 67 12.45 13.31 5.61
CA GLY A 67 11.17 13.90 5.97
C GLY A 67 11.12 15.44 5.93
N ASP A 68 12.23 16.14 5.67
CA ASP A 68 12.20 17.58 5.48
C ASP A 68 11.49 17.95 4.18
N LEU A 69 10.70 19.04 4.20
CA LEU A 69 10.00 19.53 3.02
C LEU A 69 11.00 20.21 2.08
N ILE A 70 11.14 19.66 0.88
CA ILE A 70 12.06 20.14 -0.16
C ILE A 70 11.39 21.14 -1.08
N ALA A 71 10.19 20.77 -1.54
CA ALA A 71 9.47 21.54 -2.57
C ALA A 71 7.97 21.41 -2.38
N ALA A 72 7.23 22.40 -2.90
CA ALA A 72 5.78 22.38 -2.96
C ALA A 72 5.32 22.72 -4.37
N LEU A 73 4.45 21.89 -4.93
CA LEU A 73 3.70 22.19 -6.14
C LEU A 73 2.51 23.11 -5.81
N ASP A 74 1.95 23.78 -6.80
CA ASP A 74 0.72 24.57 -6.67
C ASP A 74 -0.46 23.62 -6.34
N PRO A 75 -1.08 23.76 -5.16
CA PRO A 75 -2.12 22.84 -4.71
C PRO A 75 -3.52 23.23 -5.19
N SER A 76 -3.69 24.40 -5.82
CA SER A 76 -4.99 25.08 -6.01
C SER A 76 -6.03 24.20 -6.71
N GLU A 77 -5.64 23.48 -7.75
CA GLU A 77 -6.53 22.58 -8.49
C GLU A 77 -6.95 21.37 -7.64
N LEU A 78 -6.00 20.77 -6.93
CA LEU A 78 -6.24 19.60 -6.10
C LEU A 78 -7.00 19.93 -4.80
N GLU A 79 -6.82 21.14 -4.26
CA GLU A 79 -7.63 21.65 -3.15
C GLU A 79 -9.08 21.83 -3.58
N ALA A 80 -9.31 22.37 -4.79
CA ALA A 80 -10.66 22.49 -5.34
C ALA A 80 -11.30 21.12 -5.60
N GLU A 81 -10.54 20.12 -6.12
CA GLU A 81 -11.00 18.75 -6.30
C GLU A 81 -11.38 18.10 -4.96
N ALA A 82 -10.54 18.22 -3.93
CA ALA A 82 -10.83 17.70 -2.58
C ALA A 82 -12.05 18.38 -1.95
N SER A 83 -12.19 19.71 -2.11
CA SER A 83 -13.34 20.46 -1.64
C SER A 83 -14.65 20.02 -2.33
N ALA A 84 -14.62 19.78 -3.64
CA ALA A 84 -15.78 19.27 -4.39
C ALA A 84 -16.17 17.85 -3.94
N ALA A 85 -15.18 16.98 -3.68
CA ALA A 85 -15.42 15.64 -3.15
C ALA A 85 -16.03 15.70 -1.73
N ALA A 86 -15.56 16.62 -0.88
CA ALA A 86 -16.15 16.84 0.46
C ALA A 86 -17.61 17.32 0.38
N ALA A 87 -17.92 18.25 -0.52
CA ALA A 87 -19.29 18.69 -0.74
C ALA A 87 -20.22 17.55 -1.24
N THR A 88 -19.66 16.63 -2.03
CA THR A 88 -20.39 15.44 -2.49
C THR A 88 -20.75 14.52 -1.31
N ILE A 89 -19.85 14.34 -0.35
CA ILE A 89 -20.11 13.55 0.87
C ILE A 89 -21.28 14.18 1.66
N ASP A 90 -21.30 15.50 1.83
CA ASP A 90 -22.34 16.18 2.59
C ASP A 90 -23.72 16.03 1.88
N SER A 91 -23.74 16.07 0.55
CA SER A 91 -24.92 15.76 -0.25
C SER A 91 -25.38 14.30 -0.04
N MET A 92 -24.45 13.34 -0.05
CA MET A 92 -24.79 11.93 0.17
C MET A 92 -25.26 11.65 1.59
N LYS A 93 -24.68 12.29 2.63
CA LYS A 93 -25.19 12.21 4.01
C LYS A 93 -26.62 12.69 4.11
N SER A 94 -26.95 13.80 3.46
CA SER A 94 -28.32 14.31 3.40
C SER A 94 -29.27 13.32 2.71
N LYS A 95 -28.81 12.66 1.64
CA LYS A 95 -29.58 11.64 0.93
C LYS A 95 -29.80 10.37 1.77
N VAL A 96 -28.81 9.94 2.55
CA VAL A 96 -28.97 8.84 3.53
C VAL A 96 -30.01 9.21 4.58
N ALA A 97 -30.01 10.43 5.11
CA ALA A 97 -31.02 10.88 6.07
C ALA A 97 -32.44 10.89 5.48
N GLU A 98 -32.59 11.37 4.25
CA GLU A 98 -33.86 11.36 3.51
C GLU A 98 -34.39 9.92 3.32
N THR A 99 -33.56 9.00 2.82
CA THR A 99 -33.96 7.61 2.60
C THR A 99 -34.27 6.90 3.92
N HIS A 100 -33.55 7.21 4.99
CA HIS A 100 -33.83 6.67 6.33
C HIS A 100 -35.18 7.15 6.87
N SER A 101 -35.51 8.43 6.74
CA SER A 101 -36.83 8.96 7.13
C SER A 101 -37.96 8.33 6.32
N THR A 102 -37.73 8.07 5.03
CA THR A 102 -38.71 7.36 4.17
C THR A 102 -38.89 5.92 4.63
N LEU A 103 -37.84 5.22 5.02
CA LEU A 103 -37.91 3.87 5.59
C LEU A 103 -38.73 3.87 6.89
N GLU A 104 -38.48 4.78 7.82
CA GLU A 104 -39.22 4.89 9.07
C GLU A 104 -40.71 5.13 8.83
N ALA A 105 -41.08 6.05 7.93
CA ALA A 105 -42.46 6.32 7.54
C ALA A 105 -43.12 5.09 6.95
N THR A 106 -42.45 4.37 6.04
CA THR A 106 -42.96 3.14 5.40
C THR A 106 -43.11 2.02 6.42
N GLN A 107 -42.18 1.81 7.31
CA GLN A 107 -42.26 0.81 8.40
C GLN A 107 -43.42 1.11 9.34
N GLY A 108 -43.56 2.35 9.76
CA GLY A 108 -44.67 2.79 10.61
C GLY A 108 -46.05 2.56 9.96
N SER A 109 -46.19 2.94 8.68
CA SER A 109 -47.43 2.76 7.90
C SER A 109 -47.76 1.28 7.74
N THR A 110 -46.84 0.45 7.29
CA THR A 110 -47.07 -0.99 7.06
C THR A 110 -47.35 -1.75 8.35
N SER A 111 -46.59 -1.47 9.42
CA SER A 111 -46.81 -2.06 10.75
C SER A 111 -48.23 -1.73 11.28
N SER A 112 -48.61 -0.46 11.20
CA SER A 112 -49.96 -0.02 11.59
C SER A 112 -51.04 -0.70 10.74
N GLY A 113 -50.79 -0.87 9.44
CA GLY A 113 -51.65 -1.59 8.51
C GLY A 113 -51.90 -3.04 8.94
N VAL A 114 -50.84 -3.77 9.29
CA VAL A 114 -50.94 -5.16 9.79
C VAL A 114 -51.72 -5.23 11.10
N THR A 115 -51.40 -4.34 12.08
CA THR A 115 -52.10 -4.30 13.36
C THR A 115 -53.59 -4.03 13.21
N ASN A 116 -53.99 -3.10 12.31
CA ASN A 116 -55.37 -2.78 12.02
C ASN A 116 -56.12 -3.95 11.33
N ALA A 117 -55.48 -4.60 10.37
CA ALA A 117 -56.07 -5.76 9.68
C ALA A 117 -56.22 -6.94 10.64
N GLN A 118 -55.29 -7.17 11.53
CA GLN A 118 -55.35 -8.20 12.56
C GLN A 118 -56.52 -7.95 13.54
N ALA A 119 -56.69 -6.71 14.02
CA ALA A 119 -57.80 -6.35 14.90
C ALA A 119 -59.18 -6.55 14.22
N ARG A 120 -59.29 -6.25 12.90
CA ARG A 120 -60.51 -6.52 12.13
C ARG A 120 -60.78 -8.02 12.03
N LEU A 121 -59.77 -8.84 11.78
CA LEU A 121 -59.89 -10.29 11.73
C LEU A 121 -60.37 -10.86 13.07
N GLU A 122 -59.82 -10.43 14.18
CA GLU A 122 -60.21 -10.85 15.52
C GLU A 122 -61.65 -10.46 15.82
N SER A 123 -62.09 -9.25 15.42
CA SER A 123 -63.48 -8.81 15.56
C SER A 123 -64.42 -9.68 14.73
N ALA A 124 -64.10 -9.98 13.47
CA ALA A 124 -64.88 -10.84 12.61
C ALA A 124 -64.99 -12.27 13.17
N ARG A 125 -63.91 -12.82 13.71
CA ARG A 125 -63.89 -14.14 14.36
C ARG A 125 -64.75 -14.17 15.61
N ALA A 126 -64.74 -13.12 16.42
CA ALA A 126 -65.57 -13.00 17.62
C ALA A 126 -67.10 -12.98 17.25
N GLN A 127 -67.48 -12.25 16.17
CA GLN A 127 -68.83 -12.20 15.68
C GLN A 127 -69.27 -13.58 15.14
N LEU A 128 -68.38 -14.27 14.42
CA LEU A 128 -68.71 -15.64 13.94
C LEU A 128 -68.89 -16.58 15.12
N LEU A 129 -68.06 -16.58 16.11
CA LEU A 129 -68.19 -17.42 17.30
C LEU A 129 -69.51 -17.18 18.06
N GLN A 130 -69.94 -15.90 18.18
CA GLN A 130 -71.24 -15.55 18.75
C GLN A 130 -72.38 -16.10 17.94
N ALA A 131 -72.32 -16.00 16.61
CA ALA A 131 -73.39 -16.53 15.73
C ALA A 131 -73.46 -18.07 15.71
N GLU A 132 -72.29 -18.74 15.76
CA GLU A 132 -72.20 -20.20 15.90
C GLU A 132 -72.82 -20.70 17.22
N ALA A 133 -72.50 -20.02 18.35
CA ALA A 133 -73.16 -20.33 19.64
C ALA A 133 -74.68 -20.16 19.57
N THR A 134 -75.20 -19.14 18.86
CA THR A 134 -76.58 -18.90 18.66
C THR A 134 -77.20 -19.98 17.77
N LEU A 135 -76.44 -20.39 16.70
CA LEU A 135 -76.93 -21.49 15.81
C LEU A 135 -77.08 -22.78 16.57
N VAL A 136 -76.13 -23.19 17.42
CA VAL A 136 -76.24 -24.42 18.25
C VAL A 136 -77.52 -24.42 19.08
N ARG A 137 -77.84 -23.28 19.72
CA ARG A 137 -79.07 -23.11 20.47
C ARG A 137 -80.29 -23.23 19.58
N THR A 138 -80.34 -22.52 18.45
CA THR A 138 -81.44 -22.51 17.47
C THR A 138 -81.61 -23.89 16.88
N GLU A 139 -80.60 -24.65 16.59
CA GLU A 139 -80.67 -26.04 16.12
C GLU A 139 -81.34 -26.97 17.14
N SER A 140 -80.92 -26.84 18.42
CA SER A 140 -81.57 -27.64 19.52
C SER A 140 -83.03 -27.33 19.67
N ASP A 141 -83.37 -26.03 19.69
CA ASP A 141 -84.80 -25.59 19.83
C ASP A 141 -85.63 -26.01 18.59
N SER A 142 -85.09 -25.85 17.40
CA SER A 142 -85.79 -26.26 16.16
C SER A 142 -85.98 -27.79 16.14
N ARG A 143 -84.97 -28.59 16.50
CA ARG A 143 -85.14 -30.04 16.58
C ARG A 143 -86.23 -30.46 17.54
N ARG A 144 -86.22 -29.84 18.75
CA ARG A 144 -87.30 -30.10 19.76
C ARG A 144 -88.69 -29.75 19.21
N THR A 145 -88.87 -28.57 18.61
CA THR A 145 -90.15 -28.11 18.03
C THR A 145 -90.64 -29.03 16.92
N ILE A 146 -89.77 -29.47 16.02
CA ILE A 146 -90.06 -30.39 14.93
C ILE A 146 -90.55 -31.75 15.48
N GLU A 147 -89.88 -32.27 16.54
CA GLU A 147 -90.26 -33.54 17.15
C GLU A 147 -91.59 -33.45 17.85
N LEU A 148 -91.91 -32.37 18.58
CA LEU A 148 -93.21 -32.11 19.21
C LEU A 148 -94.31 -31.99 18.15
N ALA A 149 -94.09 -31.35 17.04
CA ALA A 149 -95.00 -31.22 15.96
C ALA A 149 -95.29 -32.61 15.31
N ASN A 150 -94.29 -33.44 15.12
CA ASN A 150 -94.41 -34.80 14.61
C ASN A 150 -95.27 -35.72 15.57
N GLN A 151 -95.22 -35.40 16.90
CA GLN A 151 -96.02 -36.06 17.95
C GLN A 151 -97.47 -35.48 18.06
N GLY A 152 -97.85 -34.46 17.27
CA GLY A 152 -99.18 -33.79 17.33
C GLY A 152 -99.31 -32.80 18.49
N VAL A 153 -98.23 -32.42 19.19
CA VAL A 153 -98.26 -31.52 20.34
C VAL A 153 -98.10 -30.06 19.94
N ALA A 154 -97.33 -29.79 18.82
CA ALA A 154 -97.11 -28.45 18.28
C ALA A 154 -97.76 -28.30 16.91
N SER A 155 -98.06 -27.07 16.43
CA SER A 155 -98.69 -26.82 15.14
C SER A 155 -97.77 -26.94 13.98
N ASP A 156 -98.24 -27.23 12.77
CA ASP A 156 -97.46 -27.21 11.52
C ASP A 156 -96.85 -25.80 11.24
N GLN A 157 -97.55 -24.76 11.68
CA GLN A 157 -97.04 -23.38 11.58
C GLN A 157 -95.76 -23.17 12.44
N ASP A 158 -95.77 -23.72 13.66
CA ASP A 158 -94.60 -23.65 14.55
C ASP A 158 -93.41 -24.40 13.98
N LYS A 159 -93.62 -25.55 13.35
CA LYS A 159 -92.65 -26.33 12.61
C LYS A 159 -91.99 -25.54 11.47
N VAL A 160 -92.79 -24.92 10.61
CA VAL A 160 -92.33 -24.11 9.48
C VAL A 160 -91.58 -22.90 9.97
N GLN A 161 -92.07 -22.24 11.05
CA GLN A 161 -91.33 -21.10 11.65
C GLN A 161 -90.00 -21.50 12.23
N ALA A 162 -89.91 -22.64 12.94
CA ALA A 162 -88.62 -23.14 13.49
C ALA A 162 -87.59 -23.49 12.39
N GLN A 163 -88.08 -24.10 11.29
CA GLN A 163 -87.25 -24.40 10.12
C GLN A 163 -86.73 -23.12 9.44
N SER A 164 -87.62 -22.11 9.28
CA SER A 164 -87.18 -20.81 8.68
C SER A 164 -86.22 -20.07 9.52
N ASN A 165 -86.37 -20.08 10.87
CA ASN A 165 -85.45 -19.48 11.82
C ASN A 165 -84.06 -20.17 11.76
N LEU A 166 -84.08 -21.52 11.70
CA LEU A 166 -82.78 -22.26 11.57
C LEU A 166 -82.12 -21.96 10.22
N ALA A 167 -82.87 -21.90 9.13
CA ALA A 167 -82.28 -21.55 7.83
C ALA A 167 -81.68 -20.13 7.82
N ALA A 168 -82.39 -19.17 8.42
CA ALA A 168 -81.86 -17.79 8.56
C ALA A 168 -80.55 -17.73 9.39
N GLN A 169 -80.50 -18.48 10.52
CA GLN A 169 -79.35 -18.52 11.33
C GLN A 169 -78.15 -19.22 10.63
N LYS A 170 -78.42 -20.29 9.87
CA LYS A 170 -77.32 -20.91 9.04
C LYS A 170 -76.78 -19.96 7.97
N ALA A 171 -77.71 -19.22 7.30
CA ALA A 171 -77.26 -18.21 6.33
C ALA A 171 -76.46 -17.08 6.96
N LEU A 172 -76.81 -16.66 8.20
CA LEU A 172 -76.00 -15.67 8.96
C LEU A 172 -74.59 -16.17 9.28
N VAL A 173 -74.44 -17.41 9.79
CA VAL A 173 -73.13 -18.01 10.07
C VAL A 173 -72.32 -18.10 8.78
N GLN A 174 -72.91 -18.52 7.66
CA GLN A 174 -72.23 -18.59 6.37
C GLN A 174 -71.78 -17.20 5.90
N SER A 175 -72.56 -16.15 6.10
CA SER A 175 -72.12 -14.77 5.74
C SER A 175 -70.98 -14.27 6.61
N LEU A 176 -70.99 -14.59 7.92
CA LEU A 176 -69.89 -14.22 8.83
C LEU A 176 -68.62 -15.01 8.55
N GLN A 177 -68.71 -16.29 8.12
CA GLN A 177 -67.54 -17.04 7.64
C GLN A 177 -66.91 -16.38 6.43
N GLN A 178 -67.72 -15.87 5.49
CA GLN A 178 -67.19 -15.10 4.33
C GLN A 178 -66.52 -13.79 4.79
N GLN A 179 -67.08 -13.11 5.82
CA GLN A 179 -66.47 -11.91 6.37
C GLN A 179 -65.11 -12.22 7.04
N VAL A 180 -65.02 -13.36 7.75
CA VAL A 180 -63.70 -13.81 8.32
C VAL A 180 -62.69 -14.07 7.19
N SER A 181 -63.14 -14.78 6.10
CA SER A 181 -62.25 -15.03 4.96
C SER A 181 -61.81 -13.76 4.25
N ALA A 182 -62.69 -12.75 4.14
CA ALA A 182 -62.34 -11.43 3.60
C ALA A 182 -61.30 -10.70 4.51
N ALA A 183 -61.51 -10.72 5.83
CA ALA A 183 -60.61 -10.12 6.77
C ALA A 183 -59.22 -10.83 6.80
N GLU A 184 -59.19 -12.15 6.57
CA GLU A 184 -57.95 -12.92 6.39
C GLU A 184 -57.18 -12.49 5.12
N ALA A 185 -57.91 -12.27 4.02
CA ALA A 185 -57.33 -11.77 2.77
C ALA A 185 -56.78 -10.35 2.95
N ASP A 186 -57.49 -9.48 3.69
CA ASP A 186 -57.02 -8.13 4.03
C ASP A 186 -55.72 -8.19 4.87
N LEU A 187 -55.64 -9.09 5.87
CA LEU A 187 -54.43 -9.28 6.66
C LEU A 187 -53.24 -9.75 5.79
N ASN A 188 -53.50 -10.73 4.92
CA ASN A 188 -52.45 -11.20 3.99
C ASN A 188 -51.94 -10.08 3.08
N THR A 189 -52.81 -9.20 2.63
CA THR A 189 -52.48 -8.03 1.83
C THR A 189 -51.65 -7.05 2.66
N ALA A 190 -52.03 -6.79 3.91
CA ALA A 190 -51.26 -5.94 4.81
C ALA A 190 -49.87 -6.51 5.11
N ILE A 191 -49.75 -7.84 5.29
CA ILE A 191 -48.44 -8.53 5.46
C ILE A 191 -47.60 -8.41 4.17
N ALA A 192 -48.23 -8.61 2.99
CA ALA A 192 -47.50 -8.44 1.72
C ALA A 192 -46.95 -7.02 1.55
N ASN A 193 -47.65 -6.01 2.02
CA ASN A 193 -47.20 -4.61 1.98
C ASN A 193 -45.96 -4.36 2.85
N THR A 194 -45.62 -5.23 3.82
CA THR A 194 -44.38 -5.11 4.58
C THR A 194 -43.14 -5.29 3.71
N HIS A 195 -43.25 -5.95 2.56
CA HIS A 195 -42.15 -6.04 1.58
C HIS A 195 -41.73 -4.67 1.04
N GLN A 196 -42.61 -3.65 1.08
CA GLN A 196 -42.27 -2.28 0.71
C GLN A 196 -41.23 -1.68 1.71
N ALA A 197 -41.37 -2.02 3.01
CA ALA A 197 -40.39 -1.61 4.01
C ALA A 197 -39.00 -2.27 3.78
N HIS A 198 -38.97 -3.54 3.37
CA HIS A 198 -37.71 -4.20 3.00
C HIS A 198 -37.09 -3.57 1.74
N ALA A 199 -37.88 -3.20 0.75
CA ALA A 199 -37.39 -2.48 -0.42
C ALA A 199 -36.81 -1.10 -0.04
N ALA A 200 -37.48 -0.36 0.85
CA ALA A 200 -36.98 0.90 1.38
C ALA A 200 -35.68 0.72 2.18
N GLN A 201 -35.55 -0.38 2.96
CA GLN A 201 -34.32 -0.72 3.66
C GLN A 201 -33.14 -0.97 2.68
N SER A 202 -33.37 -1.75 1.63
CA SER A 202 -32.37 -1.99 0.58
C SER A 202 -31.94 -0.68 -0.10
N THR A 203 -32.85 0.28 -0.24
CA THR A 203 -32.54 1.62 -0.75
C THR A 203 -31.60 2.37 0.20
N VAL A 204 -31.83 2.31 1.52
CA VAL A 204 -30.94 2.91 2.53
C VAL A 204 -29.54 2.28 2.45
N GLU A 205 -29.46 0.97 2.36
CA GLU A 205 -28.18 0.24 2.26
C GLU A 205 -27.41 0.63 0.97
N SER A 206 -28.12 0.71 -0.16
CA SER A 206 -27.53 1.18 -1.42
C SER A 206 -27.02 2.61 -1.32
N THR A 207 -27.78 3.51 -0.69
CA THR A 207 -27.39 4.91 -0.52
C THR A 207 -26.18 5.04 0.45
N ARG A 208 -26.11 4.21 1.49
CA ARG A 208 -24.93 4.12 2.37
C ARG A 208 -23.69 3.65 1.62
N ALA A 209 -23.82 2.65 0.76
CA ALA A 209 -22.71 2.20 -0.10
C ALA A 209 -22.22 3.33 -1.03
N GLN A 210 -23.13 4.16 -1.55
CA GLN A 210 -22.77 5.34 -2.35
C GLN A 210 -22.03 6.40 -1.50
N LEU A 211 -22.44 6.60 -0.24
CA LEU A 211 -21.71 7.47 0.68
C LEU A 211 -20.28 6.97 0.92
N THR A 212 -20.12 5.68 1.21
CA THR A 212 -18.78 5.08 1.38
C THR A 212 -17.91 5.27 0.12
N ASN A 213 -18.47 5.09 -1.06
CA ASN A 213 -17.74 5.36 -2.31
C ASN A 213 -17.30 6.83 -2.42
N ALA A 214 -18.15 7.77 -2.02
CA ALA A 214 -17.80 9.20 -2.01
C ALA A 214 -16.70 9.51 -0.98
N GLU A 215 -16.71 8.87 0.17
CA GLU A 215 -15.65 8.98 1.19
C GLU A 215 -14.30 8.47 0.67
N GLU A 216 -14.27 7.35 -0.04
CA GLU A 216 -13.03 6.83 -0.65
C GLU A 216 -12.52 7.73 -1.78
N LEU A 217 -13.43 8.38 -2.55
CA LEU A 217 -13.02 9.37 -3.55
C LEU A 217 -12.40 10.62 -2.92
N LEU A 218 -12.95 11.10 -1.80
CA LEU A 218 -12.33 12.21 -1.05
C LEU A 218 -10.92 11.83 -0.59
N LYS A 219 -10.79 10.66 0.02
CA LYS A 219 -9.49 10.15 0.48
C LYS A 219 -8.47 10.03 -0.66
N GLN A 220 -8.90 9.60 -1.84
CA GLN A 220 -8.06 9.58 -3.04
C GLN A 220 -7.59 11.00 -3.42
N SER A 221 -8.49 11.99 -3.40
CA SER A 221 -8.16 13.38 -3.70
C SER A 221 -7.21 13.97 -2.65
N GLU A 222 -7.38 13.66 -1.36
CA GLU A 222 -6.49 14.08 -0.28
C GLU A 222 -5.08 13.47 -0.41
N VAL A 223 -4.97 12.20 -0.79
CA VAL A 223 -3.68 11.56 -1.08
C VAL A 223 -2.98 12.27 -2.25
N ARG A 224 -3.71 12.57 -3.32
CA ARG A 224 -3.16 13.31 -4.47
C ARG A 224 -2.74 14.72 -4.07
N LEU A 225 -3.52 15.40 -3.23
CA LEU A 225 -3.15 16.69 -2.65
C LEU A 225 -1.89 16.57 -1.80
N GLY A 226 -1.73 15.48 -1.05
CA GLY A 226 -0.51 15.18 -0.29
C GLY A 226 0.75 15.12 -1.16
N TYR A 227 0.64 14.66 -2.41
CA TYR A 227 1.76 14.59 -3.36
C TYR A 227 2.23 15.97 -3.86
N THR A 228 1.50 17.05 -3.58
CA THR A 228 2.00 18.41 -3.85
C THR A 228 3.15 18.80 -2.93
N LYS A 229 3.29 18.18 -1.77
CA LYS A 229 4.38 18.39 -0.82
C LYS A 229 5.44 17.32 -1.01
N ILE A 230 6.64 17.72 -1.41
CA ILE A 230 7.72 16.82 -1.78
C ILE A 230 8.76 16.84 -0.66
N TYR A 231 8.98 15.68 -0.05
CA TYR A 231 9.85 15.49 1.11
C TYR A 231 11.14 14.78 0.75
N ALA A 232 12.19 15.00 1.56
CA ALA A 232 13.46 14.30 1.45
C ALA A 232 13.30 12.80 1.75
N PRO A 233 13.64 11.89 0.82
CA PRO A 233 13.56 10.44 1.06
C PRO A 233 14.71 9.93 1.92
N ILE A 234 15.84 10.62 1.95
CA ILE A 234 17.03 10.28 2.75
C ILE A 234 17.60 11.54 3.42
N THR A 235 18.41 11.33 4.48
CA THR A 235 19.23 12.38 5.05
C THR A 235 20.50 12.54 4.21
N GLY A 236 20.89 13.78 3.87
CA GLY A 236 22.06 14.05 3.05
C GLY A 236 22.23 15.53 2.72
N THR A 237 22.96 15.80 1.67
CA THR A 237 23.18 17.17 1.15
C THR A 237 22.65 17.25 -0.29
N VAL A 238 21.98 18.33 -0.63
CA VAL A 238 21.54 18.60 -2.00
C VAL A 238 22.75 18.81 -2.90
N SER A 239 22.96 17.93 -3.87
CA SER A 239 24.09 17.98 -4.80
C SER A 239 23.76 18.77 -6.07
N VAL A 240 22.57 18.59 -6.60
CA VAL A 240 22.12 19.24 -7.86
C VAL A 240 20.71 19.73 -7.68
N ARG A 241 20.44 20.93 -8.17
CA ARG A 241 19.13 21.51 -8.32
C ARG A 241 18.74 21.51 -9.81
N ALA A 242 17.88 20.57 -10.20
CA ALA A 242 17.48 20.39 -11.59
C ALA A 242 16.30 21.29 -12.01
N ALA A 243 15.43 21.69 -11.06
CA ALA A 243 14.23 22.50 -11.33
C ALA A 243 14.27 23.86 -10.63
N ARG A 244 13.46 24.80 -11.12
CA ARG A 244 13.33 26.17 -10.59
C ARG A 244 11.89 26.50 -10.24
N GLU A 245 11.71 27.40 -9.27
CA GLU A 245 10.39 27.92 -8.92
C GLU A 245 9.69 28.54 -10.14
N GLY A 246 8.39 28.30 -10.25
CA GLY A 246 7.54 28.71 -11.38
C GLY A 246 7.56 27.76 -12.57
N GLU A 247 8.45 26.79 -12.62
CA GLU A 247 8.53 25.80 -13.69
C GLU A 247 7.38 24.76 -13.59
N VAL A 248 6.90 24.31 -14.73
CA VAL A 248 5.90 23.22 -14.78
C VAL A 248 6.63 21.90 -14.94
N LEU A 249 6.44 21.02 -13.99
CA LEU A 249 7.11 19.72 -13.89
C LEU A 249 6.18 18.61 -14.36
N ALA A 250 6.74 17.68 -15.13
CA ALA A 250 6.07 16.42 -15.44
C ALA A 250 6.28 15.39 -14.32
N LEU A 251 5.45 14.36 -14.29
CA LEU A 251 5.63 13.19 -13.42
C LEU A 251 7.03 12.60 -13.61
N GLY A 252 7.76 12.42 -12.49
CA GLY A 252 9.10 11.82 -12.51
C GLY A 252 10.23 12.76 -12.95
N GLN A 253 9.97 14.02 -13.31
CA GLN A 253 11.00 14.98 -13.66
C GLN A 253 11.86 15.33 -12.43
N PRO A 254 13.21 15.29 -12.50
CA PRO A 254 14.06 15.58 -11.36
C PRO A 254 13.88 17.01 -10.83
N ILE A 255 13.76 17.16 -9.51
CA ILE A 255 13.76 18.45 -8.83
C ILE A 255 15.13 18.72 -8.21
N VAL A 256 15.58 17.82 -7.35
CA VAL A 256 16.89 17.85 -6.71
C VAL A 256 17.49 16.46 -6.61
N THR A 257 18.82 16.39 -6.52
CA THR A 257 19.53 15.16 -6.19
C THR A 257 20.12 15.30 -4.78
N ILE A 258 19.82 14.38 -3.89
CA ILE A 258 20.36 14.31 -2.53
C ILE A 258 21.41 13.22 -2.47
N VAL A 259 22.55 13.55 -1.85
CA VAL A 259 23.69 12.65 -1.68
C VAL A 259 23.91 12.41 -0.19
N ASP A 260 23.98 11.13 0.21
CA ASP A 260 24.35 10.76 1.58
C ASP A 260 25.88 10.68 1.71
N LEU A 261 26.47 11.71 2.28
CA LEU A 261 27.91 11.78 2.51
C LEU A 261 28.40 10.85 3.63
N ASN A 262 27.51 10.25 4.43
CA ASN A 262 27.88 9.31 5.47
C ASN A 262 28.03 7.88 4.93
N ASP A 263 27.34 7.55 3.83
CA ASP A 263 27.45 6.25 3.15
C ASP A 263 28.29 6.42 1.88
N THR A 264 29.62 6.53 2.04
CA THR A 264 30.59 6.72 0.96
C THR A 264 31.47 5.50 0.78
N TRP A 265 31.88 5.26 -0.44
CA TRP A 265 32.83 4.21 -0.81
C TRP A 265 33.73 4.63 -1.95
N VAL A 266 34.85 3.95 -2.10
CA VAL A 266 35.70 4.07 -3.29
C VAL A 266 35.36 2.92 -4.24
N ARG A 267 35.02 3.27 -5.45
CA ARG A 267 34.84 2.33 -6.56
C ARG A 267 36.15 2.23 -7.32
N ALA A 268 36.85 1.11 -7.21
CA ALA A 268 38.12 0.86 -7.85
C ALA A 268 38.02 -0.33 -8.80
N ALA A 269 38.73 -0.25 -9.94
CA ALA A 269 38.83 -1.33 -10.91
C ALA A 269 40.09 -2.14 -10.64
N VAL A 270 39.96 -3.44 -10.41
CA VAL A 270 41.02 -4.40 -10.18
C VAL A 270 41.26 -5.21 -11.43
N PRO A 271 42.50 -5.34 -11.92
CA PRO A 271 42.80 -6.27 -13.01
C PRO A 271 42.41 -7.70 -12.66
N GLU A 272 41.85 -8.44 -13.61
CA GLU A 272 41.42 -9.84 -13.41
C GLU A 272 42.53 -10.71 -12.82
N THR A 273 43.77 -10.49 -13.23
CA THR A 273 44.96 -11.21 -12.77
C THR A 273 45.27 -11.04 -11.27
N GLU A 274 44.77 -9.98 -10.65
CA GLU A 274 45.03 -9.64 -9.24
C GLU A 274 43.77 -9.76 -8.39
N SER A 275 42.63 -10.06 -9.01
CA SER A 275 41.34 -10.06 -8.33
C SER A 275 41.17 -11.20 -7.33
N ASP A 276 41.86 -12.34 -7.56
CA ASP A 276 41.76 -13.54 -6.70
C ASP A 276 42.37 -13.29 -5.30
N HIS A 277 43.28 -12.32 -5.22
CA HIS A 277 43.95 -11.97 -3.96
C HIS A 277 43.15 -10.99 -3.09
N ILE A 278 42.00 -10.53 -3.55
CA ILE A 278 41.15 -9.57 -2.82
C ILE A 278 39.79 -10.18 -2.55
N GLY A 279 39.52 -10.45 -1.28
CA GLY A 279 38.26 -11.02 -0.80
C GLY A 279 37.28 -9.98 -0.28
N LEU A 280 36.01 -10.40 -0.16
CA LEU A 280 35.00 -9.63 0.59
C LEU A 280 35.39 -9.61 2.07
N GLY A 281 35.35 -8.42 2.67
CA GLY A 281 35.73 -8.22 4.07
C GLY A 281 37.15 -7.77 4.31
N ASP A 282 38.03 -7.81 3.30
CA ASP A 282 39.41 -7.37 3.40
C ASP A 282 39.52 -5.88 3.72
N THR A 283 40.48 -5.51 4.51
CA THR A 283 40.80 -4.12 4.83
C THR A 283 41.89 -3.62 3.93
N LEU A 284 41.59 -2.69 3.05
CA LEU A 284 42.53 -2.03 2.14
C LEU A 284 42.81 -0.61 2.60
N ARG A 285 43.99 -0.09 2.22
CA ARG A 285 44.36 1.32 2.49
C ARG A 285 43.89 2.20 1.34
N ILE A 286 43.14 3.25 1.66
CA ILE A 286 42.65 4.23 0.68
C ILE A 286 43.46 5.48 0.83
N ARG A 287 44.15 5.90 -0.23
CA ARG A 287 44.84 7.19 -0.31
C ARG A 287 43.97 8.20 -1.02
N LEU A 288 43.66 9.28 -0.35
CA LEU A 288 42.81 10.37 -0.85
C LEU A 288 43.68 11.50 -1.46
N PRO A 289 43.11 12.42 -2.27
CA PRO A 289 43.89 13.45 -2.98
C PRO A 289 44.75 14.33 -2.08
N GLY A 290 44.35 14.55 -0.84
CA GLY A 290 45.12 15.28 0.17
C GLY A 290 46.29 14.52 0.79
N GLY A 291 46.59 13.29 0.30
CA GLY A 291 47.66 12.44 0.85
C GLY A 291 47.27 11.65 2.11
N THR A 292 46.07 11.87 2.64
CA THR A 292 45.53 11.11 3.78
C THR A 292 45.34 9.65 3.40
N VAL A 293 45.81 8.75 4.24
CA VAL A 293 45.60 7.30 4.08
C VAL A 293 44.65 6.81 5.17
N THR A 294 43.52 6.25 4.76
CA THR A 294 42.47 5.74 5.64
C THR A 294 42.22 4.25 5.35
N PRO A 295 42.01 3.42 6.36
CA PRO A 295 41.59 2.03 6.12
C PRO A 295 40.17 2.00 5.59
N GLY A 296 39.90 1.10 4.64
CA GLY A 296 38.56 0.86 4.13
C GLY A 296 38.29 -0.64 3.98
N LYS A 297 37.06 -1.08 4.21
CA LYS A 297 36.66 -2.47 4.12
C LYS A 297 36.00 -2.77 2.78
N VAL A 298 36.46 -3.82 2.10
CA VAL A 298 35.81 -4.31 0.87
C VAL A 298 34.46 -4.89 1.22
N PHE A 299 33.39 -4.34 0.68
CA PHE A 299 32.03 -4.83 0.91
C PHE A 299 31.32 -5.33 -0.36
N PHE A 300 31.89 -5.03 -1.52
CA PHE A 300 31.37 -5.49 -2.79
C PHE A 300 32.52 -5.81 -3.76
N LYS A 301 32.39 -6.93 -4.45
CA LYS A 301 33.20 -7.36 -5.56
C LYS A 301 32.27 -7.80 -6.68
N SER A 302 32.41 -7.23 -7.88
CA SER A 302 31.55 -7.56 -9.00
C SER A 302 31.68 -9.04 -9.37
N ALA A 303 30.56 -9.69 -9.69
CA ALA A 303 30.53 -11.05 -10.22
C ALA A 303 30.86 -11.10 -11.72
N GLU A 304 30.89 -9.94 -12.38
CA GLU A 304 31.16 -9.81 -13.82
C GLU A 304 32.42 -8.96 -14.00
N ALA A 305 33.28 -9.42 -14.92
CA ALA A 305 34.43 -8.66 -15.37
C ALA A 305 34.03 -7.76 -16.56
N ASP A 306 34.36 -6.49 -16.46
CA ASP A 306 34.11 -5.49 -17.52
C ASP A 306 35.44 -5.03 -18.12
N PHE A 307 35.38 -4.41 -19.31
CA PHE A 307 36.58 -3.86 -19.92
C PHE A 307 37.00 -2.58 -19.18
N ALA A 308 38.30 -2.49 -18.91
CA ALA A 308 38.88 -1.31 -18.28
C ALA A 308 38.59 -0.03 -19.09
N THR A 309 37.97 0.96 -18.43
CA THR A 309 37.82 2.29 -19.02
C THR A 309 39.18 3.00 -19.05
N GLN A 310 39.36 3.97 -19.96
CA GLN A 310 40.62 4.68 -20.16
C GLN A 310 41.11 5.43 -18.91
N ARG A 311 40.26 5.64 -17.88
CA ARG A 311 40.59 6.23 -16.58
C ARG A 311 41.17 5.23 -15.58
N ASP A 312 40.81 3.96 -15.73
CA ASP A 312 41.09 2.93 -14.71
C ASP A 312 42.44 2.24 -14.89
N VAL A 313 43.10 2.44 -16.04
CA VAL A 313 44.33 1.70 -16.37
C VAL A 313 45.36 2.59 -17.04
N SER A 314 46.64 2.37 -16.70
CA SER A 314 47.80 2.96 -17.37
C SER A 314 47.79 2.65 -18.88
N ARG A 315 48.29 3.59 -19.71
CA ARG A 315 48.32 3.50 -21.19
C ARG A 315 48.86 2.19 -21.79
N ARG A 316 49.55 1.37 -20.98
CA ARG A 316 50.13 0.09 -21.43
C ARG A 316 49.25 -1.15 -21.26
N LYS A 317 48.06 -1.04 -20.64
CA LYS A 317 47.21 -2.19 -20.26
C LYS A 317 45.76 -1.97 -20.68
N ARG A 318 45.48 -1.59 -21.93
CA ARG A 318 44.15 -1.25 -22.42
C ARG A 318 43.19 -2.43 -22.60
N ASP A 319 43.71 -3.66 -22.73
CA ASP A 319 42.89 -4.85 -23.09
C ASP A 319 42.72 -5.82 -21.92
N ILE A 320 42.92 -5.37 -20.67
CA ILE A 320 42.75 -6.23 -19.49
C ILE A 320 41.33 -6.05 -18.96
N ARG A 321 40.66 -7.16 -18.73
CA ARG A 321 39.40 -7.18 -17.99
C ARG A 321 39.64 -6.76 -16.55
N THR A 322 38.68 -6.00 -16.01
CA THR A 322 38.74 -5.50 -14.65
C THR A 322 37.48 -5.91 -13.90
N ILE A 323 37.64 -6.15 -12.62
CA ILE A 323 36.53 -6.43 -11.68
C ILE A 323 36.37 -5.21 -10.79
N VAL A 324 35.14 -4.72 -10.66
CA VAL A 324 34.84 -3.57 -9.83
C VAL A 324 34.78 -3.99 -8.37
N LEU A 325 35.57 -3.30 -7.54
CA LEU A 325 35.50 -3.36 -6.07
C LEU A 325 34.88 -2.09 -5.52
N LYS A 326 34.08 -2.23 -4.45
CA LYS A 326 33.66 -1.09 -3.62
C LYS A 326 34.27 -1.26 -2.23
N VAL A 327 35.00 -0.25 -1.82
CA VAL A 327 35.70 -0.21 -0.54
C VAL A 327 35.06 0.90 0.30
N ARG A 328 34.49 0.57 1.45
CA ARG A 328 33.81 1.54 2.32
C ARG A 328 34.82 2.56 2.83
N LEU A 329 34.44 3.83 2.74
CA LEU A 329 35.25 4.96 3.19
C LEU A 329 34.51 5.66 4.33
N GLU A 330 35.18 5.83 5.47
CA GLU A 330 34.67 6.65 6.56
C GLU A 330 34.82 8.14 6.23
N ASN A 331 33.69 8.86 6.25
CA ASN A 331 33.63 10.28 5.89
C ASN A 331 32.92 11.14 6.95
N PRO A 332 33.37 11.16 8.22
CA PRO A 332 32.65 11.76 9.34
C PRO A 332 32.45 13.28 9.21
N LYS A 333 33.24 13.94 8.36
CA LYS A 333 33.15 15.39 8.13
C LYS A 333 32.53 15.76 6.79
N GLY A 334 32.06 14.78 5.99
CA GLY A 334 31.54 15.04 4.64
C GLY A 334 32.57 15.64 3.68
N ALA A 335 33.86 15.51 3.99
CA ALA A 335 34.94 16.14 3.20
C ALA A 335 35.17 15.45 1.85
N TYR A 336 34.81 14.19 1.74
CA TYR A 336 35.01 13.39 0.54
C TYR A 336 33.68 13.31 -0.21
N VAL A 337 33.64 13.93 -1.38
CA VAL A 337 32.45 14.03 -2.19
C VAL A 337 32.54 13.08 -3.40
N PRO A 338 31.40 12.58 -3.91
CA PRO A 338 31.36 11.77 -5.13
C PRO A 338 32.09 12.44 -6.29
N GLY A 339 32.79 11.64 -7.08
CA GLY A 339 33.60 12.11 -8.20
C GLY A 339 35.09 12.44 -7.85
N MET A 340 35.45 12.52 -6.57
CA MET A 340 36.84 12.65 -6.19
C MET A 340 37.64 11.39 -6.56
N THR A 341 38.88 11.56 -7.05
CA THR A 341 39.76 10.44 -7.32
C THR A 341 40.34 9.91 -6.00
N ALA A 342 40.43 8.61 -5.85
CA ALA A 342 41.05 7.95 -4.72
C ALA A 342 41.93 6.78 -5.21
N GLU A 343 42.98 6.45 -4.47
CA GLU A 343 43.83 5.30 -4.76
C GLU A 343 43.61 4.23 -3.69
N VAL A 344 43.30 3.02 -4.12
CA VAL A 344 43.25 1.86 -3.22
C VAL A 344 44.57 1.13 -3.29
N LEU A 345 45.26 1.03 -2.16
CA LEU A 345 46.57 0.42 -2.02
C LEU A 345 46.40 -1.01 -1.50
N VAL A 346 46.82 -1.97 -2.31
CA VAL A 346 46.81 -3.40 -1.95
C VAL A 346 48.25 -3.79 -1.59
N SER A 347 48.48 -4.25 -0.35
CA SER A 347 49.80 -4.62 0.09
C SER A 347 50.27 -5.93 -0.52
N PRO A 348 51.57 -6.11 -0.78
CA PRO A 348 52.11 -7.36 -1.33
C PRO A 348 51.92 -8.57 -0.45
N GLN A 349 51.68 -8.38 0.85
CA GLN A 349 51.35 -9.47 1.78
C GLN A 349 49.96 -10.04 1.52
N GLN A 350 49.01 -9.19 1.14
CA GLN A 350 47.65 -9.61 0.74
C GLN A 350 47.66 -10.35 -0.59
N LEU A 351 48.59 -10.01 -1.50
CA LEU A 351 48.79 -10.71 -2.78
C LEU A 351 49.47 -12.08 -2.65
N ARG A 352 50.02 -12.44 -1.47
CA ARG A 352 50.76 -13.70 -1.24
C ARG A 352 50.04 -14.71 -0.37
N THR A 353 48.95 -14.37 0.30
CA THR A 353 48.35 -15.22 1.35
C THR A 353 47.66 -16.47 0.79
N ASP A 354 47.28 -16.52 -0.49
CA ASP A 354 46.61 -17.67 -1.07
C ASP A 354 47.50 -18.64 -1.86
N ALA A 355 48.80 -18.35 -2.01
CA ALA A 355 49.73 -19.30 -2.67
C ALA A 355 50.07 -20.53 -1.80
N SER A 356 49.58 -20.58 -0.54
CA SER A 356 49.84 -21.66 0.41
C SER A 356 48.59 -22.40 0.88
N ALA A 357 47.41 -22.11 0.33
CA ALA A 357 46.21 -22.87 0.60
C ALA A 357 46.15 -24.07 -0.35
N GLU A 358 46.52 -25.25 0.14
CA GLU A 358 46.31 -26.56 -0.51
C GLU A 358 44.85 -26.73 -0.99
N PRO A 359 44.65 -27.38 -2.15
CA PRO A 359 43.30 -27.69 -2.59
C PRO A 359 42.64 -28.65 -1.59
N ARG A 360 41.58 -28.26 -0.99
CA ARG A 360 40.70 -29.14 -0.22
C ARG A 360 39.97 -30.12 -1.15
N PRO A 361 39.85 -31.39 -0.78
CA PRO A 361 39.32 -32.47 -1.60
C PRO A 361 37.85 -32.34 -1.93
#